data_305194213d589aa5816b0876568bb878
#
_entry.id   305194213d589aa5816b0876568bb878
#
_cell.length_a   1.000
_cell.length_b   1.000
_cell.length_c   1.000
_cell.angle_alpha   90.00
_cell.angle_beta   90.00
_cell.angle_gamma   90.00
#
_symmetry.space_group_name_H-M   'P 1'
#
loop_
_entity.id
_entity.type
_entity.pdbx_description
1 polymer ?
#
loop_
_entity_poly.entity_id
_entity_poly.type
_entity_poly.pdbx_seq_one_letter_code
_entity_poly.pdbx_strand_id
1 'polypeptide(L)'
;NIKGLITVATAEEGVGNDISHMEFFKRAVQGHTFVSGIIPSEVPLTNEFGEKEPDMPTMHVSTPLRDRNGVVVGIVAVRVDVKALNDLMLSLKLGKTGETYLVNKDGYMVTESRFARDLKDMGLIKRRCALELKLVNRETDELTTGVKQCVTGNNGFDAKGYKDYRGIAVLSVWRWLPEFNWGVIAEINRDEGYGPAFNLNYIVSSVLIILAFPIVIIAYFIGKKTSTPIIKLTEVTKKIAAGDLTQRVGIKRKDEIGILANSFNAMAKSLDEKTRQIADSERRHRELFNSVKEGVYQSEATEDGMFISINQAGAEVLGYKSPEEVVGTKVKDFYVNPDDRKKVVEKLTKEGIWKSFT
;
A
#
# COMPACT_ATOMS: atom_id res chain seq x y z
N ASN A 1 -59.91 19.00 -35.31
CA ASN A 1 -60.76 18.01 -35.96
C ASN A 1 -59.95 16.79 -36.39
N ILE A 2 -60.58 15.76 -36.95
CA ILE A 2 -59.90 14.50 -37.36
C ILE A 2 -59.07 14.65 -38.64
N LYS A 3 -59.12 15.79 -39.32
CA LYS A 3 -58.29 16.10 -40.51
C LYS A 3 -56.98 16.83 -40.17
N GLY A 4 -56.77 17.13 -38.91
CA GLY A 4 -55.53 17.83 -38.46
C GLY A 4 -55.65 19.34 -38.39
N LEU A 5 -56.79 19.95 -38.76
CA LEU A 5 -56.97 21.38 -38.62
C LEU A 5 -57.40 21.74 -37.19
N ILE A 6 -56.74 22.69 -36.59
CA ILE A 6 -57.11 23.25 -35.28
C ILE A 6 -58.32 24.12 -35.47
N THR A 7 -59.45 23.72 -34.87
CA THR A 7 -60.73 24.42 -34.98
C THR A 7 -61.03 25.34 -33.82
N VAL A 8 -60.48 25.04 -32.66
CA VAL A 8 -60.59 25.83 -31.43
C VAL A 8 -59.24 25.82 -30.72
N ALA A 9 -58.79 26.99 -30.31
CA ALA A 9 -57.57 27.13 -29.51
C ALA A 9 -57.79 28.22 -28.45
N THR A 10 -57.03 28.12 -27.34
CA THR A 10 -57.03 29.14 -26.30
C THR A 10 -56.36 30.43 -26.77
N ALA A 11 -55.46 30.34 -27.76
CA ALA A 11 -54.83 31.44 -28.44
C ALA A 11 -55.31 31.45 -29.91
N GLU A 12 -55.85 32.61 -30.39
CA GLU A 12 -56.39 32.74 -31.75
C GLU A 12 -55.37 32.39 -32.86
N GLU A 13 -54.09 32.67 -32.61
CA GLU A 13 -52.99 32.43 -33.54
C GLU A 13 -52.81 30.94 -33.92
N GLY A 14 -53.38 30.00 -33.15
CA GLY A 14 -53.31 28.57 -33.44
C GLY A 14 -54.43 28.05 -34.32
N VAL A 15 -55.53 28.77 -34.46
CA VAL A 15 -56.74 28.34 -35.24
C VAL A 15 -56.42 28.32 -36.72
N GLY A 16 -56.77 27.25 -37.41
CA GLY A 16 -56.50 27.06 -38.83
C GLY A 16 -55.18 26.38 -39.15
N ASN A 17 -54.29 26.20 -38.19
CA ASN A 17 -53.01 25.49 -38.41
C ASN A 17 -53.29 23.98 -38.64
N ASP A 18 -52.50 23.42 -39.59
CA ASP A 18 -52.52 21.98 -39.88
C ASP A 18 -51.42 21.28 -39.07
N ILE A 19 -51.90 20.43 -38.15
CA ILE A 19 -51.06 19.60 -37.29
C ILE A 19 -51.16 18.11 -37.65
N SER A 20 -51.71 17.78 -38.82
CA SER A 20 -51.90 16.39 -39.28
C SER A 20 -50.63 15.60 -39.37
N HIS A 21 -49.49 16.28 -39.58
CA HIS A 21 -48.15 15.68 -39.66
C HIS A 21 -47.56 15.35 -38.30
N MET A 22 -48.07 15.94 -37.23
CA MET A 22 -47.53 15.78 -35.85
C MET A 22 -47.85 14.41 -35.26
N GLU A 23 -46.86 13.79 -34.59
CA GLU A 23 -47.01 12.47 -34.00
C GLU A 23 -48.11 12.41 -32.92
N PHE A 24 -48.21 13.45 -32.08
CA PHE A 24 -49.24 13.49 -31.04
C PHE A 24 -50.66 13.53 -31.63
N PHE A 25 -50.82 14.16 -32.82
CA PHE A 25 -52.08 14.12 -33.54
C PHE A 25 -52.39 12.73 -34.10
N LYS A 26 -51.41 12.12 -34.82
CA LYS A 26 -51.55 10.78 -35.42
C LYS A 26 -51.92 9.72 -34.41
N ARG A 27 -51.30 9.73 -33.23
CA ARG A 27 -51.58 8.81 -32.14
C ARG A 27 -52.97 9.00 -31.56
N ALA A 28 -53.39 10.25 -31.38
CA ALA A 28 -54.74 10.54 -30.89
C ALA A 28 -55.83 10.16 -31.88
N VAL A 29 -55.65 10.34 -33.19
CA VAL A 29 -56.58 9.85 -34.22
C VAL A 29 -56.75 8.33 -34.16
N GLN A 30 -55.68 7.60 -33.87
CA GLN A 30 -55.71 6.13 -33.69
C GLN A 30 -56.39 5.69 -32.40
N GLY A 31 -56.87 6.65 -31.61
CA GLY A 31 -57.64 6.37 -30.40
C GLY A 31 -56.82 6.26 -29.12
N HIS A 32 -55.54 6.66 -29.13
CA HIS A 32 -54.63 6.61 -27.99
C HIS A 32 -54.43 7.98 -27.37
N THR A 33 -54.44 8.07 -26.06
CA THR A 33 -53.87 9.24 -25.38
C THR A 33 -52.35 9.20 -25.52
N PHE A 34 -51.75 10.31 -25.91
CA PHE A 34 -50.34 10.39 -26.20
C PHE A 34 -49.70 11.63 -25.57
N VAL A 35 -48.53 11.46 -25.00
CA VAL A 35 -47.69 12.53 -24.51
C VAL A 35 -46.48 12.63 -25.45
N SER A 36 -46.30 13.80 -26.08
CA SER A 36 -45.11 14.01 -26.94
C SER A 36 -43.84 14.13 -26.12
N GLY A 37 -42.72 13.88 -26.76
CA GLY A 37 -41.46 14.42 -26.25
C GLY A 37 -41.48 15.95 -26.28
N ILE A 38 -40.36 16.56 -25.82
CA ILE A 38 -40.15 18.00 -25.96
C ILE A 38 -39.73 18.28 -27.41
N ILE A 39 -40.53 19.07 -28.09
CA ILE A 39 -40.43 19.39 -29.52
C ILE A 39 -40.49 20.93 -29.72
N PRO A 40 -39.97 21.46 -30.84
CA PRO A 40 -40.15 22.86 -31.18
C PRO A 40 -41.64 23.24 -31.31
N SER A 41 -42.01 24.41 -30.87
CA SER A 41 -43.39 24.94 -31.05
C SER A 41 -43.67 25.28 -32.50
N GLU A 42 -44.89 24.97 -32.97
CA GLU A 42 -45.36 25.26 -34.33
C GLU A 42 -45.58 26.77 -34.54
N VAL A 43 -45.78 27.50 -33.47
CA VAL A 43 -46.01 28.95 -33.49
C VAL A 43 -45.07 29.64 -32.55
N PRO A 44 -44.69 30.92 -32.84
CA PRO A 44 -43.86 31.68 -31.91
C PRO A 44 -44.54 31.80 -30.55
N LEU A 45 -43.85 31.48 -29.50
CA LEU A 45 -44.31 31.59 -28.12
C LEU A 45 -43.68 32.81 -27.46
N THR A 46 -44.34 33.36 -26.45
CA THR A 46 -43.81 34.43 -25.64
C THR A 46 -42.79 33.89 -24.65
N ASN A 47 -41.54 34.34 -24.74
CA ASN A 47 -40.47 33.98 -23.79
C ASN A 47 -40.62 34.73 -22.46
N GLU A 48 -39.76 34.46 -21.51
CA GLU A 48 -39.77 35.09 -20.19
C GLU A 48 -39.53 36.60 -20.20
N PHE A 49 -39.04 37.16 -21.31
CA PHE A 49 -38.82 38.58 -21.50
C PHE A 49 -40.03 39.29 -22.22
N GLY A 50 -41.10 38.52 -22.52
CA GLY A 50 -42.28 39.03 -23.22
C GLY A 50 -42.12 39.11 -24.73
N GLU A 51 -41.04 38.57 -25.31
CA GLU A 51 -40.80 38.58 -26.76
C GLU A 51 -41.31 37.30 -27.41
N LYS A 52 -41.87 37.41 -28.63
CA LYS A 52 -42.24 36.24 -29.41
C LYS A 52 -41.05 35.57 -30.04
N GLU A 53 -40.84 34.28 -29.67
CA GLU A 53 -39.72 33.49 -30.11
C GLU A 53 -40.18 32.22 -30.80
N PRO A 54 -39.67 31.87 -32.00
CA PRO A 54 -40.00 30.66 -32.72
C PRO A 54 -39.31 29.44 -32.10
N ASP A 55 -39.82 28.27 -32.40
CA ASP A 55 -39.23 26.96 -32.05
C ASP A 55 -38.99 26.75 -30.54
N MET A 56 -39.76 27.41 -29.69
CA MET A 56 -39.64 27.22 -28.23
C MET A 56 -39.96 25.80 -27.83
N PRO A 57 -39.19 25.22 -26.87
CA PRO A 57 -39.46 23.89 -26.40
C PRO A 57 -40.86 23.75 -25.81
N THR A 58 -41.63 22.80 -26.34
CA THR A 58 -42.99 22.52 -25.87
C THR A 58 -43.24 21.02 -25.79
N MET A 59 -44.23 20.65 -25.01
CA MET A 59 -44.72 19.27 -24.90
C MET A 59 -46.24 19.28 -25.13
N HIS A 60 -46.75 18.28 -25.80
CA HIS A 60 -48.17 18.15 -26.07
C HIS A 60 -48.70 16.88 -25.41
N VAL A 61 -49.86 17.01 -24.77
CA VAL A 61 -50.68 15.89 -24.34
C VAL A 61 -51.92 15.88 -25.19
N SER A 62 -52.15 14.80 -25.91
CA SER A 62 -53.30 14.67 -26.81
C SER A 62 -54.15 13.46 -26.44
N THR A 63 -55.45 13.60 -26.60
CA THR A 63 -56.42 12.53 -26.35
C THR A 63 -57.55 12.59 -27.38
N PRO A 64 -58.08 11.42 -27.81
CA PRO A 64 -59.20 11.38 -28.72
C PRO A 64 -60.49 11.84 -28.03
N LEU A 65 -61.29 12.68 -28.75
CA LEU A 65 -62.69 12.92 -28.43
C LEU A 65 -63.54 11.85 -29.11
N ARG A 66 -64.38 11.16 -28.34
CA ARG A 66 -65.26 10.10 -28.85
C ARG A 66 -66.69 10.53 -28.73
N ASP A 67 -67.50 10.12 -29.72
CA ASP A 67 -68.94 10.24 -29.65
C ASP A 67 -69.49 9.16 -28.70
N ARG A 68 -70.89 9.16 -28.61
CA ARG A 68 -71.61 8.17 -27.79
C ARG A 68 -71.44 6.73 -28.23
N ASN A 69 -71.02 6.52 -29.47
CA ASN A 69 -70.76 5.21 -30.04
C ASN A 69 -69.27 4.78 -29.94
N GLY A 70 -68.43 5.61 -29.31
CA GLY A 70 -67.00 5.33 -29.16
C GLY A 70 -66.13 5.73 -30.38
N VAL A 71 -66.78 6.32 -31.43
CA VAL A 71 -66.04 6.75 -32.64
C VAL A 71 -65.26 8.04 -32.36
N VAL A 72 -64.03 8.11 -32.81
CA VAL A 72 -63.18 9.33 -32.68
C VAL A 72 -63.71 10.42 -33.60
N VAL A 73 -64.22 11.50 -33.04
CA VAL A 73 -64.82 12.65 -33.77
C VAL A 73 -63.90 13.90 -33.72
N GLY A 74 -62.97 13.88 -32.89
CA GLY A 74 -62.00 14.99 -32.75
C GLY A 74 -60.88 14.64 -31.81
N ILE A 75 -59.98 15.58 -31.63
CA ILE A 75 -58.83 15.44 -30.73
C ILE A 75 -58.72 16.69 -29.86
N VAL A 76 -58.45 16.50 -28.58
CA VAL A 76 -58.02 17.56 -27.68
C VAL A 76 -56.51 17.42 -27.48
N ALA A 77 -55.79 18.49 -27.71
CA ALA A 77 -54.38 18.58 -27.39
C ALA A 77 -54.15 19.77 -26.45
N VAL A 78 -53.36 19.53 -25.41
CA VAL A 78 -52.93 20.57 -24.47
C VAL A 78 -51.44 20.74 -24.65
N ARG A 79 -51.01 21.96 -24.91
CA ARG A 79 -49.58 22.32 -24.89
C ARG A 79 -49.16 22.56 -23.44
N VAL A 80 -48.13 21.87 -23.03
CA VAL A 80 -47.55 21.96 -21.69
C VAL A 80 -46.29 22.82 -21.79
N ASP A 81 -46.21 23.81 -20.92
CA ASP A 81 -45.00 24.61 -20.76
C ASP A 81 -43.89 23.78 -20.09
N VAL A 82 -42.74 23.74 -20.71
CA VAL A 82 -41.56 23.03 -20.19
C VAL A 82 -40.77 23.83 -19.14
N LYS A 83 -41.20 25.06 -18.84
CA LYS A 83 -40.53 25.93 -17.85
C LYS A 83 -40.42 25.23 -16.50
N ALA A 84 -41.45 24.60 -16.02
CA ALA A 84 -41.43 23.89 -14.74
C ALA A 84 -40.39 22.74 -14.73
N LEU A 85 -40.17 22.06 -15.86
CA LEU A 85 -39.11 21.04 -15.99
C LEU A 85 -37.72 21.66 -16.02
N ASN A 86 -37.56 22.81 -16.70
CA ASN A 86 -36.32 23.57 -16.68
C ASN A 86 -35.95 24.01 -15.26
N ASP A 87 -36.93 24.63 -14.57
CA ASP A 87 -36.72 25.09 -13.19
C ASP A 87 -36.36 23.94 -12.26
N LEU A 88 -37.01 22.79 -12.44
CA LEU A 88 -36.67 21.57 -11.70
C LEU A 88 -35.26 21.10 -11.97
N MET A 89 -34.83 20.95 -13.24
CA MET A 89 -33.50 20.51 -13.61
C MET A 89 -32.42 21.47 -13.10
N LEU A 90 -32.65 22.77 -13.27
CA LEU A 90 -31.71 23.82 -12.78
C LEU A 90 -31.62 23.86 -11.24
N SER A 91 -32.67 23.44 -10.53
CA SER A 91 -32.67 23.37 -9.07
C SER A 91 -31.87 22.19 -8.53
N LEU A 92 -31.75 21.11 -9.31
CA LEU A 92 -31.03 19.89 -8.95
C LEU A 92 -29.51 20.11 -9.10
N LYS A 93 -28.93 20.85 -8.15
CA LYS A 93 -27.50 21.16 -8.15
C LYS A 93 -26.71 20.06 -7.46
N LEU A 94 -25.85 19.40 -8.20
CA LEU A 94 -24.87 18.45 -7.66
C LEU A 94 -23.56 19.19 -7.40
N GLY A 95 -23.34 19.61 -6.16
CA GLY A 95 -22.14 20.35 -5.80
C GLY A 95 -22.02 21.70 -6.52
N LYS A 96 -20.81 22.12 -6.82
CA LYS A 96 -20.49 23.40 -7.48
C LYS A 96 -20.53 23.29 -9.00
N THR A 97 -20.10 22.17 -9.56
CA THR A 97 -19.90 21.96 -11.00
C THR A 97 -20.91 21.00 -11.62
N GLY A 98 -21.72 20.33 -10.79
CA GLY A 98 -22.66 19.35 -11.30
C GLY A 98 -23.93 19.99 -11.85
N GLU A 99 -24.52 19.31 -12.82
CA GLU A 99 -25.81 19.66 -13.41
C GLU A 99 -26.66 18.43 -13.69
N THR A 100 -27.96 18.66 -13.85
CA THR A 100 -28.92 17.65 -14.29
C THR A 100 -29.70 18.22 -15.47
N TYR A 101 -29.85 17.42 -16.53
CA TYR A 101 -30.53 17.84 -17.74
C TYR A 101 -31.26 16.69 -18.41
N LEU A 102 -32.22 17.03 -19.29
CA LEU A 102 -32.89 16.07 -20.12
C LEU A 102 -32.34 16.04 -21.54
N VAL A 103 -32.35 14.85 -22.15
CA VAL A 103 -31.89 14.62 -23.51
C VAL A 103 -32.95 13.86 -24.32
N ASN A 104 -33.17 14.26 -25.58
CA ASN A 104 -34.00 13.50 -26.50
C ASN A 104 -33.23 12.34 -27.15
N LYS A 105 -33.94 11.50 -27.91
CA LYS A 105 -33.32 10.34 -28.59
C LYS A 105 -32.27 10.70 -29.64
N ASP A 106 -32.32 11.93 -30.16
CA ASP A 106 -31.38 12.42 -31.18
C ASP A 106 -30.12 13.03 -30.56
N GLY A 107 -30.02 13.05 -29.22
CA GLY A 107 -28.87 13.52 -28.48
C GLY A 107 -28.85 15.03 -28.26
N TYR A 108 -30.00 15.71 -28.44
CA TYR A 108 -30.14 17.13 -28.11
C TYR A 108 -30.58 17.31 -26.67
N MET A 109 -30.00 18.30 -25.99
CA MET A 109 -30.48 18.76 -24.71
C MET A 109 -31.88 19.35 -24.89
N VAL A 110 -32.85 19.02 -24.01
CA VAL A 110 -34.24 19.50 -24.12
C VAL A 110 -34.62 20.41 -22.95
N THR A 111 -33.72 20.61 -22.02
CA THR A 111 -33.82 21.60 -20.93
C THR A 111 -32.68 22.59 -21.04
N GLU A 112 -32.65 23.61 -20.18
CA GLU A 112 -31.53 24.56 -20.13
C GLU A 112 -30.40 24.02 -19.27
N SER A 113 -29.16 24.32 -19.68
CA SER A 113 -27.97 24.06 -18.87
C SER A 113 -27.70 25.22 -17.92
N ARG A 114 -27.24 24.92 -16.72
CA ARG A 114 -26.73 25.95 -15.80
C ARG A 114 -25.51 26.69 -16.36
N PHE A 115 -24.86 26.15 -17.39
CA PHE A 115 -23.70 26.72 -18.08
C PHE A 115 -24.09 27.42 -19.39
N ALA A 116 -25.38 27.72 -19.59
CA ALA A 116 -25.86 28.31 -20.83
C ALA A 116 -25.12 29.58 -21.26
N ARG A 117 -24.69 30.41 -20.30
CA ARG A 117 -23.89 31.63 -20.58
C ARG A 117 -22.53 31.27 -21.18
N ASP A 118 -21.80 30.33 -20.51
CA ASP A 118 -20.47 29.92 -20.99
C ASP A 118 -20.56 29.23 -22.36
N LEU A 119 -21.61 28.47 -22.59
CA LEU A 119 -21.88 27.80 -23.87
C LEU A 119 -22.14 28.80 -24.99
N LYS A 120 -22.83 29.89 -24.69
CA LYS A 120 -23.05 30.98 -25.62
C LYS A 120 -21.76 31.74 -25.97
N ASP A 121 -20.94 32.03 -24.94
CA ASP A 121 -19.64 32.65 -25.10
C ASP A 121 -18.67 31.78 -25.93
N MET A 122 -18.82 30.46 -25.81
CA MET A 122 -18.08 29.47 -26.62
C MET A 122 -18.64 29.30 -28.04
N GLY A 123 -19.78 29.92 -28.37
CA GLY A 123 -20.42 29.83 -29.69
C GLY A 123 -21.12 28.49 -29.95
N LEU A 124 -21.40 27.68 -28.90
CA LEU A 124 -22.04 26.35 -29.02
C LEU A 124 -23.57 26.44 -29.13
N ILE A 125 -24.14 27.53 -28.65
CA ILE A 125 -25.56 27.81 -28.73
C ILE A 125 -25.70 29.30 -29.19
N LYS A 126 -26.81 29.58 -29.83
CA LYS A 126 -27.15 30.95 -30.26
C LYS A 126 -28.13 31.61 -29.29
N ARG A 127 -29.20 30.90 -28.95
CA ARG A 127 -30.30 31.42 -28.13
C ARG A 127 -30.39 30.67 -26.81
N ARG A 128 -30.50 29.34 -26.85
CA ARG A 128 -30.78 28.48 -25.70
C ARG A 128 -30.12 27.11 -25.86
N CYS A 129 -29.99 26.36 -24.77
CA CYS A 129 -29.49 24.99 -24.81
C CYS A 129 -30.57 24.02 -25.33
N ALA A 130 -31.80 24.21 -24.91
CA ALA A 130 -32.92 23.38 -25.27
C ALA A 130 -33.13 23.35 -26.79
N LEU A 131 -33.06 22.14 -27.38
CA LEU A 131 -33.23 21.83 -28.82
C LEU A 131 -32.16 22.41 -29.76
N GLU A 132 -31.21 23.23 -29.24
CA GLU A 132 -30.05 23.72 -30.05
C GLU A 132 -28.75 22.99 -29.73
N LEU A 133 -28.54 22.60 -28.47
CA LEU A 133 -27.31 22.00 -28.05
C LEU A 133 -27.33 20.47 -28.29
N LYS A 134 -26.52 20.03 -29.23
CA LYS A 134 -26.24 18.60 -29.41
C LYS A 134 -25.11 18.16 -28.46
N LEU A 135 -25.32 17.10 -27.71
CA LEU A 135 -24.47 16.66 -26.63
C LEU A 135 -23.36 15.73 -27.19
N VAL A 136 -22.42 16.31 -27.90
CA VAL A 136 -21.30 15.61 -28.54
C VAL A 136 -19.98 15.87 -27.83
N ASN A 137 -19.09 14.88 -27.86
CA ASN A 137 -17.70 15.09 -27.54
C ASN A 137 -17.05 15.92 -28.65
N ARG A 138 -16.43 17.04 -28.30
CA ARG A 138 -15.87 18.00 -29.25
C ARG A 138 -14.68 17.49 -30.05
N GLU A 139 -14.02 16.43 -29.59
CA GLU A 139 -12.84 15.86 -30.27
C GLU A 139 -13.26 14.84 -31.32
N THR A 140 -14.33 14.12 -31.07
CA THR A 140 -14.77 13.00 -31.92
C THR A 140 -16.05 13.28 -32.70
N ASP A 141 -16.77 14.34 -32.37
CA ASP A 141 -18.11 14.69 -32.89
C ASP A 141 -19.16 13.59 -32.69
N GLU A 142 -18.87 12.60 -31.83
CA GLU A 142 -19.83 11.58 -31.42
C GLU A 142 -20.58 12.02 -30.16
N LEU A 143 -21.79 11.49 -29.96
CA LEU A 143 -22.50 11.69 -28.69
C LEU A 143 -21.60 11.31 -27.50
N THR A 144 -21.67 12.12 -26.42
CA THR A 144 -20.92 11.82 -25.19
C THR A 144 -21.32 10.46 -24.66
N THR A 145 -20.43 9.80 -23.93
CA THR A 145 -20.62 8.40 -23.46
C THR A 145 -21.95 8.20 -22.73
N GLY A 146 -22.28 9.07 -21.78
CA GLY A 146 -23.54 8.99 -21.03
C GLY A 146 -24.77 9.16 -21.93
N VAL A 147 -24.74 10.15 -22.83
CA VAL A 147 -25.82 10.41 -23.79
C VAL A 147 -26.00 9.23 -24.74
N LYS A 148 -24.91 8.72 -25.35
CA LYS A 148 -24.95 7.58 -26.27
C LYS A 148 -25.58 6.34 -25.63
N GLN A 149 -25.24 6.04 -24.39
CA GLN A 149 -25.81 4.91 -23.66
C GLN A 149 -27.29 5.19 -23.27
N CYS A 150 -27.58 6.40 -22.82
CA CYS A 150 -28.93 6.78 -22.41
C CYS A 150 -29.92 6.66 -23.58
N VAL A 151 -29.62 7.25 -24.75
CA VAL A 151 -30.54 7.27 -25.89
C VAL A 151 -30.75 5.89 -26.52
N THR A 152 -29.88 4.93 -26.29
CA THR A 152 -30.07 3.52 -26.65
C THR A 152 -30.92 2.75 -25.65
N GLY A 153 -31.49 3.43 -24.64
CA GLY A 153 -32.38 2.84 -23.63
C GLY A 153 -31.65 2.21 -22.44
N ASN A 154 -30.32 2.34 -22.36
CA ASN A 154 -29.54 1.81 -21.25
C ASN A 154 -29.54 2.78 -20.06
N ASN A 155 -29.70 2.23 -18.86
CA ASN A 155 -29.50 2.95 -17.60
C ASN A 155 -28.10 2.63 -17.05
N GLY A 156 -27.41 3.59 -16.46
CA GLY A 156 -26.08 3.33 -15.95
C GLY A 156 -25.39 4.55 -15.34
N PHE A 157 -24.11 4.37 -15.08
CA PHE A 157 -23.25 5.43 -14.57
C PHE A 157 -21.82 5.23 -15.09
N ASP A 158 -21.04 6.30 -15.11
CA ASP A 158 -19.61 6.26 -15.34
C ASP A 158 -18.87 6.93 -14.16
N ALA A 159 -18.09 6.12 -13.44
CA ALA A 159 -17.27 6.57 -12.31
C ALA A 159 -15.81 6.77 -12.72
N LYS A 160 -15.38 6.40 -13.94
CA LYS A 160 -14.01 6.63 -14.42
C LYS A 160 -13.85 8.05 -14.96
N GLY A 161 -14.91 8.56 -15.53
CA GLY A 161 -14.99 9.87 -16.14
C GLY A 161 -14.72 9.85 -17.65
N TYR A 162 -15.53 10.63 -18.37
CA TYR A 162 -15.37 10.91 -19.79
C TYR A 162 -15.52 12.41 -20.03
N LYS A 163 -15.12 12.90 -21.21
CA LYS A 163 -15.32 14.30 -21.58
C LYS A 163 -16.76 14.56 -21.99
N ASP A 164 -17.40 15.51 -21.30
CA ASP A 164 -18.76 15.97 -21.63
C ASP A 164 -18.76 16.87 -22.89
N TYR A 165 -19.92 17.43 -23.19
CA TYR A 165 -20.13 18.36 -24.32
C TYR A 165 -19.37 19.69 -24.17
N ARG A 166 -18.88 20.04 -22.96
CA ARG A 166 -18.00 21.17 -22.70
C ARG A 166 -16.52 20.81 -22.89
N GLY A 167 -16.19 19.53 -23.00
CA GLY A 167 -14.84 19.00 -23.04
C GLY A 167 -14.21 18.76 -21.66
N ILE A 168 -15.02 18.82 -20.59
CA ILE A 168 -14.60 18.64 -19.21
C ILE A 168 -14.80 17.18 -18.82
N ALA A 169 -13.84 16.60 -18.04
CA ALA A 169 -13.99 15.26 -17.51
C ALA A 169 -15.04 15.22 -16.40
N VAL A 170 -16.08 14.43 -16.57
CA VAL A 170 -17.23 14.32 -15.65
C VAL A 170 -17.45 12.88 -15.19
N LEU A 171 -18.00 12.74 -13.98
CA LEU A 171 -18.67 11.54 -13.52
C LEU A 171 -20.15 11.70 -13.85
N SER A 172 -20.80 10.65 -14.30
CA SER A 172 -22.15 10.77 -14.82
C SER A 172 -23.01 9.58 -14.40
N VAL A 173 -24.31 9.85 -14.28
CA VAL A 173 -25.38 8.85 -14.16
C VAL A 173 -26.47 9.20 -15.14
N TRP A 174 -27.06 8.19 -15.78
CA TRP A 174 -28.10 8.39 -16.77
C TRP A 174 -29.21 7.35 -16.65
N ARG A 175 -30.40 7.79 -17.02
CA ARG A 175 -31.59 6.93 -17.04
C ARG A 175 -32.48 7.32 -18.21
N TRP A 176 -32.85 6.34 -19.03
CA TRP A 176 -33.85 6.52 -20.07
C TRP A 176 -35.25 6.38 -19.50
N LEU A 177 -36.19 7.26 -19.91
CA LEU A 177 -37.61 7.28 -19.54
C LEU A 177 -38.45 7.03 -20.79
N PRO A 178 -38.78 5.77 -21.10
CA PRO A 178 -39.44 5.40 -22.36
C PRO A 178 -40.85 6.00 -22.49
N GLU A 179 -41.53 6.25 -21.37
CA GLU A 179 -42.86 6.84 -21.36
C GLU A 179 -42.90 8.26 -21.93
N PHE A 180 -41.75 8.98 -21.79
CA PHE A 180 -41.64 10.37 -22.23
C PHE A 180 -40.69 10.51 -23.44
N ASN A 181 -40.06 9.43 -23.85
CA ASN A 181 -39.09 9.40 -24.94
C ASN A 181 -37.91 10.40 -24.75
N TRP A 182 -37.45 10.49 -23.52
CA TRP A 182 -36.27 11.26 -23.13
C TRP A 182 -35.40 10.55 -22.08
N GLY A 183 -34.19 11.03 -21.93
CA GLY A 183 -33.29 10.59 -20.87
C GLY A 183 -33.02 11.68 -19.85
N VAL A 184 -32.80 11.28 -18.61
CA VAL A 184 -32.26 12.14 -17.55
C VAL A 184 -30.77 11.84 -17.39
N ILE A 185 -29.96 12.86 -17.40
CA ILE A 185 -28.51 12.75 -17.19
C ILE A 185 -28.14 13.71 -16.07
N ALA A 186 -27.34 13.23 -15.14
CA ALA A 186 -26.73 14.05 -14.11
C ALA A 186 -25.20 13.87 -14.15
N GLU A 187 -24.47 14.96 -14.19
CA GLU A 187 -23.03 15.02 -14.33
C GLU A 187 -22.40 15.93 -13.28
N ILE A 188 -21.20 15.59 -12.83
CA ILE A 188 -20.37 16.42 -11.95
C ILE A 188 -18.94 16.33 -12.43
N ASN A 189 -18.17 17.42 -12.37
CA ASN A 189 -16.76 17.39 -12.72
C ASN A 189 -16.03 16.31 -11.88
N ARG A 190 -15.22 15.50 -12.55
CA ARG A 190 -14.49 14.39 -11.92
C ARG A 190 -13.64 14.86 -10.76
N ASP A 191 -12.99 16.01 -10.89
CA ASP A 191 -12.10 16.53 -9.86
C ASP A 191 -12.87 16.97 -8.60
N GLU A 192 -14.10 17.47 -8.76
CA GLU A 192 -14.98 17.75 -7.63
C GLU A 192 -15.50 16.46 -6.99
N GLY A 193 -15.95 15.51 -7.81
CA GLY A 193 -16.50 14.25 -7.32
C GLY A 193 -15.49 13.43 -6.51
N TYR A 194 -14.23 13.44 -6.91
CA TYR A 194 -13.15 12.76 -6.18
C TYR A 194 -12.43 13.63 -5.15
N GLY A 195 -12.65 14.95 -5.14
CA GLY A 195 -11.98 15.88 -4.23
C GLY A 195 -11.98 15.45 -2.76
N PRO A 196 -13.12 15.04 -2.18
CA PRO A 196 -13.17 14.55 -0.80
C PRO A 196 -12.30 13.30 -0.56
N ALA A 197 -12.24 12.39 -1.54
CA ALA A 197 -11.43 11.17 -1.44
C ALA A 197 -9.93 11.46 -1.47
N PHE A 198 -9.49 12.39 -2.31
CA PHE A 198 -8.09 12.84 -2.34
C PHE A 198 -7.70 13.53 -1.04
N ASN A 199 -8.54 14.42 -0.51
CA ASN A 199 -8.27 15.10 0.76
C ASN A 199 -8.15 14.10 1.92
N LEU A 200 -9.02 13.09 1.98
CA LEU A 200 -8.94 12.03 2.97
C LEU A 200 -7.62 11.25 2.87
N ASN A 201 -7.18 10.96 1.66
CA ASN A 201 -5.93 10.22 1.41
C ASN A 201 -4.70 11.02 1.89
N TYR A 202 -4.68 12.34 1.65
CA TYR A 202 -3.62 13.22 2.19
C TYR A 202 -3.63 13.28 3.71
N ILE A 203 -4.80 13.38 4.34
CA ILE A 203 -4.92 13.40 5.81
C ILE A 203 -4.42 12.09 6.40
N VAL A 204 -4.87 10.94 5.88
CA VAL A 204 -4.45 9.62 6.36
C VAL A 204 -2.95 9.41 6.18
N SER A 205 -2.40 9.77 5.03
CA SER A 205 -0.96 9.67 4.76
C SER A 205 -0.14 10.55 5.68
N SER A 206 -0.58 11.78 5.94
CA SER A 206 0.08 12.70 6.86
C SER A 206 0.10 12.16 8.29
N VAL A 207 -1.01 11.63 8.77
CA VAL A 207 -1.12 11.00 10.11
C VAL A 207 -0.18 9.80 10.20
N LEU A 208 -0.14 8.94 9.19
CA LEU A 208 0.77 7.78 9.16
C LEU A 208 2.25 8.19 9.22
N ILE A 209 2.64 9.22 8.48
CA ILE A 209 4.01 9.74 8.49
C ILE A 209 4.36 10.32 9.88
N ILE A 210 3.46 11.12 10.48
CA ILE A 210 3.64 11.71 11.81
C ILE A 210 3.81 10.62 12.88
N LEU A 211 3.07 9.51 12.78
CA LEU A 211 3.18 8.39 13.70
C LEU A 211 4.41 7.52 13.44
N ALA A 212 4.77 7.27 12.19
CA ALA A 212 5.91 6.44 11.83
C ALA A 212 7.26 7.10 12.14
N PHE A 213 7.36 8.41 11.95
CA PHE A 213 8.62 9.16 12.12
C PHE A 213 9.23 9.00 13.54
N PRO A 214 8.50 9.22 14.65
CA PRO A 214 9.07 9.01 15.98
C PRO A 214 9.41 7.54 16.27
N ILE A 215 8.65 6.58 15.72
CA ILE A 215 8.95 5.15 15.89
C ILE A 215 10.31 4.81 15.26
N VAL A 216 10.58 5.29 14.04
CA VAL A 216 11.86 5.08 13.36
C VAL A 216 13.02 5.71 14.15
N ILE A 217 12.82 6.93 14.65
CA ILE A 217 13.82 7.62 15.49
C ILE A 217 14.11 6.82 16.76
N ILE A 218 13.07 6.41 17.47
CA ILE A 218 13.21 5.64 18.72
C ILE A 218 13.91 4.31 18.43
N ALA A 219 13.51 3.58 17.39
CA ALA A 219 14.13 2.32 16.98
C ALA A 219 15.63 2.50 16.65
N TYR A 220 15.98 3.58 15.94
CA TYR A 220 17.38 3.91 15.64
C TYR A 220 18.19 4.16 16.91
N PHE A 221 17.68 4.95 17.86
CA PHE A 221 18.36 5.24 19.11
C PHE A 221 18.51 4.00 20.02
N ILE A 222 17.45 3.19 20.12
CA ILE A 222 17.49 1.93 20.88
C ILE A 222 18.54 1.00 20.23
N GLY A 223 18.48 0.81 18.92
CA GLY A 223 19.44 -0.02 18.18
C GLY A 223 20.88 0.42 18.44
N LYS A 224 21.18 1.70 18.29
CA LYS A 224 22.53 2.25 18.54
C LYS A 224 22.97 2.10 20.00
N LYS A 225 22.06 2.36 20.96
CA LYS A 225 22.37 2.22 22.39
C LYS A 225 22.55 0.77 22.85
N THR A 226 21.95 -0.19 22.19
CA THR A 226 22.00 -1.61 22.60
C THR A 226 22.97 -2.43 21.75
N SER A 227 22.89 -2.33 20.43
CA SER A 227 23.69 -3.17 19.52
C SER A 227 25.18 -2.82 19.52
N THR A 228 25.53 -1.54 19.55
CA THR A 228 26.96 -1.13 19.50
C THR A 228 27.76 -1.64 20.71
N PRO A 229 27.30 -1.54 21.96
CA PRO A 229 28.00 -2.11 23.11
C PRO A 229 28.12 -3.64 23.04
N ILE A 230 27.10 -4.34 22.57
CA ILE A 230 27.13 -5.81 22.44
C ILE A 230 28.17 -6.24 21.40
N ILE A 231 28.24 -5.56 20.26
CA ILE A 231 29.26 -5.82 19.24
C ILE A 231 30.68 -5.64 19.82
N LYS A 232 30.90 -4.55 20.58
CA LYS A 232 32.20 -4.33 21.26
C LYS A 232 32.54 -5.44 22.26
N LEU A 233 31.56 -5.90 23.04
CA LEU A 233 31.70 -7.03 23.92
C LEU A 233 32.13 -8.29 23.17
N THR A 234 31.46 -8.58 22.06
CA THR A 234 31.75 -9.74 21.19
C THR A 234 33.19 -9.66 20.61
N GLU A 235 33.63 -8.48 20.16
CA GLU A 235 34.97 -8.29 19.63
C GLU A 235 36.07 -8.54 20.69
N VAL A 236 35.89 -8.00 21.89
CA VAL A 236 36.82 -8.21 23.00
C VAL A 236 36.83 -9.67 23.43
N THR A 237 35.65 -10.33 23.46
CA THR A 237 35.55 -11.77 23.77
C THR A 237 36.36 -12.61 22.77
N LYS A 238 36.29 -12.31 21.47
CA LYS A 238 37.05 -13.00 20.45
C LYS A 238 38.58 -12.84 20.66
N LYS A 239 39.05 -11.65 21.05
CA LYS A 239 40.47 -11.41 21.32
C LYS A 239 40.95 -12.17 22.55
N ILE A 240 40.16 -12.22 23.62
CA ILE A 240 40.45 -12.99 24.82
C ILE A 240 40.49 -14.50 24.50
N ALA A 241 39.53 -15.00 23.70
CA ALA A 241 39.53 -16.38 23.25
C ALA A 241 40.76 -16.75 22.38
N ALA A 242 41.31 -15.77 21.66
CA ALA A 242 42.57 -15.92 20.90
C ALA A 242 43.81 -15.83 21.76
N GLY A 243 43.70 -15.69 23.09
CA GLY A 243 44.82 -15.69 24.03
C GLY A 243 45.26 -14.31 24.54
N ASP A 244 44.67 -13.21 24.03
CA ASP A 244 44.98 -11.86 24.53
C ASP A 244 44.15 -11.50 25.75
N LEU A 245 44.60 -11.98 26.92
CA LEU A 245 43.89 -11.78 28.20
C LEU A 245 44.05 -10.35 28.76
N THR A 246 44.75 -9.47 28.08
CA THR A 246 44.95 -8.07 28.52
C THR A 246 43.79 -7.17 28.11
N GLN A 247 42.98 -7.61 27.17
CA GLN A 247 41.86 -6.84 26.63
C GLN A 247 40.77 -6.57 27.70
N ARG A 248 40.19 -5.39 27.62
CA ARG A 248 39.09 -4.96 28.53
C ARG A 248 38.02 -4.24 27.73
N VAL A 249 36.78 -4.42 28.15
CA VAL A 249 35.63 -3.76 27.58
C VAL A 249 35.42 -2.38 28.20
N GLY A 250 35.62 -1.32 27.42
CA GLY A 250 35.53 0.07 27.87
C GLY A 250 34.11 0.63 27.86
N ILE A 251 33.10 -0.08 28.42
CA ILE A 251 31.73 0.34 28.48
C ILE A 251 31.41 0.93 29.88
N LYS A 252 31.19 2.25 29.93
CA LYS A 252 30.82 2.95 31.18
C LYS A 252 29.32 3.22 31.18
N ARG A 253 28.53 2.29 31.71
CA ARG A 253 27.06 2.38 31.83
C ARG A 253 26.62 1.90 33.20
N LYS A 254 25.40 2.36 33.63
CA LYS A 254 24.82 1.96 34.92
C LYS A 254 23.66 0.95 34.77
N ASP A 255 23.42 0.47 33.56
CA ASP A 255 22.38 -0.50 33.22
C ASP A 255 22.96 -1.94 33.14
N GLU A 256 22.12 -2.88 32.72
CA GLU A 256 22.44 -4.31 32.62
C GLU A 256 23.66 -4.57 31.71
N ILE A 257 23.82 -3.77 30.65
CA ILE A 257 25.00 -3.87 29.74
C ILE A 257 26.27 -3.41 30.44
N GLY A 258 26.17 -2.39 31.30
CA GLY A 258 27.29 -1.95 32.14
C GLY A 258 27.69 -3.01 33.17
N ILE A 259 26.70 -3.64 33.82
CA ILE A 259 26.94 -4.75 34.76
C ILE A 259 27.62 -5.92 34.05
N LEU A 260 27.11 -6.28 32.87
CA LEU A 260 27.68 -7.36 32.06
C LEU A 260 29.15 -7.08 31.67
N ALA A 261 29.45 -5.85 31.24
CA ALA A 261 30.80 -5.43 30.87
C ALA A 261 31.77 -5.51 32.08
N ASN A 262 31.33 -5.08 33.27
CA ASN A 262 32.11 -5.17 34.49
C ASN A 262 32.37 -6.63 34.90
N SER A 263 31.35 -7.46 34.87
CA SER A 263 31.47 -8.90 35.16
C SER A 263 32.44 -9.59 34.19
N PHE A 264 32.30 -9.26 32.89
CA PHE A 264 33.23 -9.76 31.88
C PHE A 264 34.69 -9.34 32.12
N ASN A 265 34.92 -8.07 32.48
CA ASN A 265 36.26 -7.57 32.80
C ASN A 265 36.85 -8.27 34.06
N ALA A 266 36.00 -8.53 35.07
CA ALA A 266 36.41 -9.25 36.25
C ALA A 266 36.81 -10.69 35.93
N MET A 267 36.01 -11.38 35.08
CA MET A 267 36.33 -12.73 34.60
C MET A 267 37.64 -12.75 33.82
N ALA A 268 37.85 -11.82 32.88
CA ALA A 268 39.08 -11.74 32.08
C ALA A 268 40.30 -11.49 32.97
N LYS A 269 40.17 -10.65 34.00
CA LYS A 269 41.25 -10.42 34.99
C LYS A 269 41.59 -11.68 35.76
N SER A 270 40.58 -12.39 36.27
CA SER A 270 40.79 -13.64 37.02
C SER A 270 41.43 -14.72 36.16
N LEU A 271 41.07 -14.80 34.88
CA LEU A 271 41.68 -15.74 33.94
C LEU A 271 43.16 -15.41 33.69
N ASP A 272 43.50 -14.14 33.48
CA ASP A 272 44.90 -13.68 33.30
C ASP A 272 45.73 -14.00 34.55
N GLU A 273 45.23 -13.69 35.76
CA GLU A 273 45.90 -14.00 37.03
C GLU A 273 46.15 -15.51 37.24
N LYS A 274 45.11 -16.33 36.93
CA LYS A 274 45.28 -17.81 37.04
C LYS A 274 46.28 -18.35 36.04
N THR A 275 46.25 -17.88 34.79
CA THR A 275 47.20 -18.30 33.77
C THR A 275 48.62 -17.97 34.14
N ARG A 276 48.86 -16.77 34.70
CA ARG A 276 50.18 -16.39 35.23
C ARG A 276 50.62 -17.23 36.41
N GLN A 277 49.68 -17.50 37.36
CA GLN A 277 49.97 -18.35 38.51
C GLN A 277 50.37 -19.77 38.09
N ILE A 278 49.68 -20.33 37.08
CA ILE A 278 50.06 -21.66 36.53
C ILE A 278 51.43 -21.61 35.92
N ALA A 279 51.73 -20.62 35.07
CA ALA A 279 53.04 -20.48 34.43
C ALA A 279 54.18 -20.29 35.45
N ASP A 280 53.93 -19.45 36.48
CA ASP A 280 54.91 -19.25 37.55
C ASP A 280 55.12 -20.51 38.44
N SER A 281 54.03 -21.28 38.65
CA SER A 281 54.09 -22.56 39.37
C SER A 281 54.88 -23.58 38.56
N GLU A 282 54.62 -23.73 37.26
CA GLU A 282 55.34 -24.64 36.39
C GLU A 282 56.84 -24.27 36.29
N ARG A 283 57.14 -22.95 36.18
CA ARG A 283 58.54 -22.47 36.19
C ARG A 283 59.26 -22.83 37.49
N ARG A 284 58.64 -22.52 38.62
CA ARG A 284 59.21 -22.90 39.95
C ARG A 284 59.37 -24.41 40.11
N HIS A 285 58.41 -25.16 39.66
CA HIS A 285 58.48 -26.63 39.70
C HIS A 285 59.67 -27.15 38.87
N ARG A 286 59.85 -26.60 37.68
CA ARG A 286 60.98 -26.97 36.80
C ARG A 286 62.33 -26.50 37.39
N GLU A 287 62.38 -25.29 37.98
CA GLU A 287 63.59 -24.80 38.65
C GLU A 287 63.96 -25.69 39.85
N LEU A 288 63.01 -26.03 40.70
CA LEU A 288 63.26 -26.93 41.82
C LEU A 288 63.69 -28.31 41.34
N PHE A 289 63.01 -28.89 40.37
CA PHE A 289 63.33 -30.19 39.80
C PHE A 289 64.75 -30.27 39.27
N ASN A 290 65.22 -29.22 38.61
CA ASN A 290 66.58 -29.15 38.06
C ASN A 290 67.64 -28.68 39.07
N SER A 291 67.24 -28.08 40.21
CA SER A 291 68.17 -27.66 41.25
C SER A 291 68.63 -28.79 42.19
N VAL A 292 67.96 -29.90 42.19
CA VAL A 292 68.30 -31.09 42.96
C VAL A 292 69.59 -31.73 42.35
N LYS A 293 70.58 -31.93 43.17
CA LYS A 293 71.85 -32.50 42.72
C LYS A 293 71.89 -33.99 42.49
N GLU A 294 70.88 -34.70 43.06
CA GLU A 294 70.61 -36.10 42.81
C GLU A 294 69.83 -36.28 41.51
N GLY A 295 70.05 -37.36 40.79
CA GLY A 295 69.26 -37.72 39.61
C GLY A 295 67.83 -38.07 40.01
N VAL A 296 66.89 -37.19 39.61
CA VAL A 296 65.42 -37.42 39.83
C VAL A 296 64.77 -37.68 38.50
N TYR A 297 64.00 -38.75 38.39
CA TYR A 297 63.34 -39.07 37.16
C TYR A 297 61.92 -39.65 37.42
N GLN A 298 61.13 -39.57 36.42
CA GLN A 298 59.80 -40.23 36.31
C GLN A 298 59.81 -41.16 35.11
N SER A 299 59.35 -42.38 35.28
CA SER A 299 59.22 -43.36 34.19
C SER A 299 57.91 -44.09 34.24
N GLU A 300 57.55 -44.75 33.15
CA GLU A 300 56.47 -45.73 33.14
C GLU A 300 56.80 -46.89 34.08
N ALA A 301 55.85 -47.31 34.88
CA ALA A 301 56.01 -48.42 35.85
C ALA A 301 55.80 -49.79 35.19
N THR A 302 56.51 -50.02 34.07
CA THR A 302 56.54 -51.30 33.34
C THR A 302 57.99 -51.74 33.13
N GLU A 303 58.20 -53.04 32.81
CA GLU A 303 59.51 -53.60 32.56
C GLU A 303 60.20 -52.90 31.40
N ASP A 304 59.48 -52.65 30.31
CA ASP A 304 59.99 -51.92 29.14
C ASP A 304 59.65 -50.41 29.20
N GLY A 305 59.35 -49.85 30.36
CA GLY A 305 58.94 -48.48 30.58
C GLY A 305 59.97 -47.48 30.16
N MET A 306 59.52 -46.35 29.62
CA MET A 306 60.32 -45.25 29.13
C MET A 306 60.45 -44.11 30.18
N PHE A 307 61.55 -43.34 30.10
CA PHE A 307 61.65 -42.08 30.87
C PHE A 307 60.59 -41.10 30.39
N ILE A 308 59.80 -40.60 31.33
CA ILE A 308 58.79 -39.55 31.09
C ILE A 308 59.41 -38.17 31.34
N SER A 309 60.14 -38.05 32.40
CA SER A 309 60.96 -36.88 32.77
C SER A 309 62.13 -37.24 33.56
N ILE A 310 63.23 -36.45 33.44
CA ILE A 310 64.48 -36.58 34.23
C ILE A 310 65.00 -35.19 34.45
N ASN A 311 65.61 -34.92 35.60
CA ASN A 311 66.32 -33.62 35.84
C ASN A 311 67.76 -33.63 35.21
N GLN A 312 68.30 -32.41 35.16
CA GLN A 312 69.60 -32.23 34.56
C GLN A 312 70.71 -33.15 35.23
N ALA A 313 70.73 -33.24 36.57
CA ALA A 313 71.64 -34.09 37.29
C ALA A 313 71.44 -35.57 36.94
N GLY A 314 70.24 -36.04 36.76
CA GLY A 314 69.92 -37.44 36.36
C GLY A 314 70.41 -37.70 34.93
N ALA A 315 70.27 -36.82 34.02
CA ALA A 315 70.76 -36.93 32.65
C ALA A 315 72.32 -37.01 32.63
N GLU A 316 72.98 -36.14 33.39
CA GLU A 316 74.41 -36.13 33.53
C GLU A 316 75.00 -37.42 34.14
N VAL A 317 74.33 -37.97 35.17
CA VAL A 317 74.69 -39.27 35.76
C VAL A 317 74.62 -40.39 34.73
N LEU A 318 73.62 -40.34 33.81
CA LEU A 318 73.44 -41.30 32.73
C LEU A 318 74.37 -41.03 31.52
N GLY A 319 75.21 -39.98 31.59
CA GLY A 319 76.18 -39.66 30.55
C GLY A 319 75.63 -38.81 29.38
N TYR A 320 74.44 -38.20 29.53
CA TYR A 320 73.86 -37.35 28.53
C TYR A 320 73.99 -35.87 28.89
N LYS A 321 73.93 -35.00 27.85
CA LYS A 321 74.13 -33.58 28.05
C LYS A 321 72.88 -32.85 28.47
N SER A 322 71.69 -33.42 28.13
CA SER A 322 70.43 -32.82 28.48
C SER A 322 69.36 -33.85 28.78
N PRO A 323 68.30 -33.49 29.57
CA PRO A 323 67.19 -34.37 29.88
C PRO A 323 66.40 -34.83 28.62
N GLU A 324 66.32 -34.00 27.57
CA GLU A 324 65.60 -34.33 26.33
C GLU A 324 66.25 -35.51 25.59
N GLU A 325 67.55 -35.77 25.76
CA GLU A 325 68.20 -36.91 25.13
C GLU A 325 67.85 -38.24 25.80
N VAL A 326 67.43 -38.18 27.03
CA VAL A 326 67.07 -39.38 27.86
C VAL A 326 65.56 -39.67 27.80
N VAL A 327 64.72 -38.65 27.78
CA VAL A 327 63.28 -38.81 27.73
C VAL A 327 62.85 -39.66 26.50
N GLY A 328 61.98 -40.67 26.70
CA GLY A 328 61.61 -41.61 25.65
C GLY A 328 62.53 -42.79 25.40
N THR A 329 63.66 -42.85 26.09
CA THR A 329 64.57 -44.06 26.08
C THR A 329 64.08 -45.09 27.11
N LYS A 330 64.43 -46.35 26.92
CA LYS A 330 64.00 -47.42 27.85
C LYS A 330 64.84 -47.38 29.10
N VAL A 331 64.17 -47.36 30.28
CA VAL A 331 64.87 -47.32 31.58
C VAL A 331 65.70 -48.56 31.82
N LYS A 332 65.32 -49.72 31.31
CA LYS A 332 66.09 -50.98 31.48
C LYS A 332 67.47 -50.97 30.83
N ASP A 333 67.64 -50.16 29.77
CA ASP A 333 68.90 -50.08 29.03
C ASP A 333 70.04 -49.43 29.87
N PHE A 334 69.66 -48.79 30.98
CA PHE A 334 70.60 -48.16 31.93
C PHE A 334 70.84 -49.02 33.18
N TYR A 335 70.23 -50.19 33.29
CA TYR A 335 70.54 -51.13 34.35
C TYR A 335 71.75 -52.01 33.94
N VAL A 336 72.66 -52.24 34.86
CA VAL A 336 73.79 -53.17 34.65
C VAL A 336 73.26 -54.59 34.40
N ASN A 337 72.25 -54.98 35.12
CA ASN A 337 71.48 -56.19 34.84
C ASN A 337 70.02 -55.81 34.49
N PRO A 338 69.55 -56.04 33.26
CA PRO A 338 68.21 -55.68 32.83
C PRO A 338 67.06 -56.30 33.69
N ASP A 339 67.28 -57.50 34.28
CA ASP A 339 66.31 -58.15 35.16
C ASP A 339 66.09 -57.40 36.48
N ASP A 340 66.97 -56.52 36.90
CA ASP A 340 66.83 -55.71 38.11
C ASP A 340 65.68 -54.66 37.93
N ARG A 341 65.49 -54.16 36.72
CA ARG A 341 64.28 -53.30 36.41
C ARG A 341 62.98 -54.01 36.75
N LYS A 342 62.84 -55.29 36.41
CA LYS A 342 61.66 -56.08 36.70
C LYS A 342 61.40 -56.16 38.20
N LYS A 343 62.45 -56.48 39.01
CA LYS A 343 62.32 -56.54 40.48
C LYS A 343 61.88 -55.19 41.08
N VAL A 344 62.46 -54.09 40.55
CA VAL A 344 62.09 -52.71 40.98
C VAL A 344 60.62 -52.44 40.68
N VAL A 345 60.15 -52.72 39.47
CA VAL A 345 58.74 -52.50 39.05
C VAL A 345 57.77 -53.36 39.86
N GLU A 346 58.09 -54.65 40.06
CA GLU A 346 57.27 -55.57 40.90
C GLU A 346 57.16 -55.05 42.34
N LYS A 347 58.26 -54.59 42.91
CA LYS A 347 58.25 -54.07 44.26
C LYS A 347 57.53 -52.74 44.40
N LEU A 348 57.70 -51.79 43.44
CA LEU A 348 56.96 -50.56 43.38
C LEU A 348 55.46 -50.82 43.25
N THR A 349 55.03 -51.78 42.45
CA THR A 349 53.65 -52.15 42.25
C THR A 349 53.02 -52.78 43.51
N LYS A 350 53.78 -53.56 44.27
CA LYS A 350 53.31 -54.26 45.50
C LYS A 350 53.29 -53.32 46.73
N GLU A 351 54.37 -52.53 46.92
CA GLU A 351 54.64 -51.77 48.15
C GLU A 351 54.38 -50.26 48.00
N GLY A 352 54.12 -49.80 46.79
CA GLY A 352 53.91 -48.35 46.48
C GLY A 352 55.15 -47.47 46.61
N ILE A 353 56.11 -47.87 47.36
CA ILE A 353 57.37 -47.13 47.56
C ILE A 353 58.53 -48.16 47.61
N TRP A 354 59.60 -47.88 46.89
CA TRP A 354 60.88 -48.62 47.02
C TRP A 354 62.00 -47.69 47.43
N LYS A 355 62.79 -48.09 48.48
CA LYS A 355 63.96 -47.43 48.95
C LYS A 355 65.14 -48.41 48.82
N SER A 356 66.15 -48.04 48.04
CA SER A 356 67.44 -48.76 48.00
C SER A 356 68.50 -47.85 48.58
N PHE A 357 69.27 -48.35 49.55
CA PHE A 357 70.44 -47.70 50.08
C PHE A 357 71.65 -48.59 49.65
N THR A 358 72.42 -48.10 48.75
CA THR A 358 73.82 -48.65 48.45
C THR A 358 74.84 -47.87 49.20
#